data_9ff4197df542887e015c329e1c6fb8b4
#
_entry.id   9ff4197df542887e015c329e1c6fb8b4
#
_cell.length_a   1.000
_cell.length_b   1.000
_cell.length_c   1.000
_cell.angle_alpha   90.00
_cell.angle_beta   90.00
_cell.angle_gamma   90.00
#
_symmetry.space_group_name_H-M   'P 1'
#
loop_
_entity.id
_entity.type
_entity.pdbx_description
1 polymer ?
#
loop_
_entity_poly.entity_id
_entity_poly.type
_entity_poly.pdbx_seq_one_letter_code
_entity_poly.pdbx_strand_id
1 'polypeptide(L)'
;MLNKDITQGGWWEKIKGFARAHIGLTVIIVAALLLQLTTAVMYYTAENIIQHTMEQLVEREMNAVYMSIRNKLAKVESTVDNMAWVVGDDLEDPDNLFVLTRQLVSNNPDILGSSISCIPYLYPQKGRLFEPYAVCRKEGGIESLQLASERHDYTQSEFFTTPIALGKGCWSEPYDDSDGAKERVTTYGVPVRDSQGKIVAVVDADISLHWLNGLINEGKAYRSTRRFLVTGSNKLLAGNDNATFRMALKALKADDDQKGYVTLQNKEGEKLHVFFSPIGGKTKWVLLNVVNDSDVFGALRSARLHLQLLVVTILLLLGFIIWRTLHNLERLRKVNAEKNRIAGELRVASQIQQSMLPKEDVRGEGSEKLEVRGFLKPAREVGGDLYDYFVRDEKLFFCIGDVSGKGAPSALLMAVAHALFRSAAAHESNPASIMQTINETACQGNDSNMFVTMFIGVLDLPTGHLSYCDAGHDAPVILSEKGIVNSEKLATALEVQPNLPVGVFDDYTYSLQETQIAPGSTIFLYTDGLTEAMNSAHKQFGLERVKTVLAACADK
;
A
#
# COMPACT_ATOMS: atom_id res chain seq x y z
N MET A 1 -37.22 19.24 -39.13
CA MET A 1 -37.05 19.55 -37.71
C MET A 1 -36.92 18.22 -36.95
N LEU A 2 -35.72 17.73 -36.81
CA LEU A 2 -35.41 16.50 -36.08
C LEU A 2 -34.79 16.93 -34.75
N ASN A 3 -35.49 16.59 -33.70
CA ASN A 3 -35.19 16.90 -32.31
C ASN A 3 -33.94 16.09 -31.89
N LYS A 4 -32.85 16.81 -31.60
CA LYS A 4 -31.60 16.25 -31.01
C LYS A 4 -31.62 16.60 -29.53
N ASP A 5 -32.37 15.85 -28.73
CA ASP A 5 -32.23 15.82 -27.28
C ASP A 5 -31.67 14.44 -26.86
N ILE A 6 -30.37 14.26 -27.06
CA ILE A 6 -29.63 13.17 -26.42
C ILE A 6 -29.25 13.66 -25.02
N THR A 7 -30.05 13.26 -24.08
CA THR A 7 -29.97 13.51 -22.65
C THR A 7 -28.63 13.10 -22.07
N GLN A 8 -27.73 14.07 -21.82
CA GLN A 8 -26.52 13.90 -21.02
C GLN A 8 -26.81 13.48 -19.55
N GLY A 9 -28.06 13.58 -19.08
CA GLY A 9 -28.46 13.21 -17.71
C GLY A 9 -28.52 11.71 -17.43
N GLY A 10 -28.88 10.89 -18.43
CA GLY A 10 -29.14 9.45 -18.22
C GLY A 10 -27.88 8.62 -17.91
N TRP A 11 -26.73 9.03 -18.40
CA TRP A 11 -25.46 8.32 -18.15
C TRP A 11 -24.93 8.56 -16.72
N TRP A 12 -24.97 9.79 -16.24
CA TRP A 12 -24.58 10.15 -14.87
C TRP A 12 -25.48 9.50 -13.80
N GLU A 13 -26.78 9.41 -14.02
CA GLU A 13 -27.70 8.73 -13.10
C GLU A 13 -27.45 7.22 -13.06
N LYS A 14 -27.13 6.61 -14.19
CA LYS A 14 -26.72 5.19 -14.23
C LYS A 14 -25.41 4.94 -13.48
N ILE A 15 -24.41 5.82 -13.63
CA ILE A 15 -23.14 5.74 -12.90
C ILE A 15 -23.37 5.92 -11.39
N LYS A 16 -24.17 6.90 -10.97
CA LYS A 16 -24.51 7.09 -9.55
C LYS A 16 -25.26 5.90 -8.98
N GLY A 17 -26.19 5.31 -9.74
CA GLY A 17 -26.89 4.10 -9.35
C GLY A 17 -25.96 2.91 -9.19
N PHE A 18 -25.07 2.69 -10.15
CA PHE A 18 -24.03 1.65 -10.09
C PHE A 18 -23.07 1.88 -8.91
N ALA A 19 -22.58 3.10 -8.72
CA ALA A 19 -21.69 3.45 -7.63
C ALA A 19 -22.31 3.22 -6.25
N ARG A 20 -23.60 3.53 -6.07
CA ARG A 20 -24.34 3.25 -4.82
C ARG A 20 -24.54 1.75 -4.60
N ALA A 21 -24.88 1.00 -5.67
CA ALA A 21 -25.07 -0.44 -5.58
C ALA A 21 -23.78 -1.22 -5.34
N HIS A 22 -22.64 -0.69 -5.82
CA HIS A 22 -21.33 -1.36 -5.80
C HIS A 22 -20.22 -0.45 -5.23
N ILE A 23 -20.46 0.15 -4.06
CA ILE A 23 -19.51 1.10 -3.42
C ILE A 23 -18.09 0.53 -3.34
N GLY A 24 -17.93 -0.72 -2.94
CA GLY A 24 -16.61 -1.36 -2.86
C GLY A 24 -15.87 -1.41 -4.20
N LEU A 25 -16.56 -1.81 -5.26
CA LEU A 25 -16.00 -1.86 -6.62
C LEU A 25 -15.66 -0.46 -7.13
N THR A 26 -16.52 0.52 -6.86
CA THR A 26 -16.29 1.93 -7.25
C THR A 26 -15.04 2.48 -6.58
N VAL A 27 -14.85 2.22 -5.30
CA VAL A 27 -13.65 2.64 -4.55
C VAL A 27 -12.38 2.01 -5.16
N ILE A 28 -12.41 0.73 -5.50
CA ILE A 28 -11.28 0.05 -6.15
C ILE A 28 -10.96 0.69 -7.50
N ILE A 29 -11.98 0.94 -8.33
CA ILE A 29 -11.80 1.55 -9.66
C ILE A 29 -11.20 2.96 -9.54
N VAL A 30 -11.74 3.80 -8.66
CA VAL A 30 -11.23 5.17 -8.44
C VAL A 30 -9.80 5.14 -7.91
N ALA A 31 -9.51 4.29 -6.93
CA ALA A 31 -8.15 4.12 -6.40
C ALA A 31 -7.17 3.64 -7.50
N ALA A 32 -7.58 2.69 -8.34
CA ALA A 32 -6.78 2.20 -9.46
C ALA A 32 -6.47 3.32 -10.47
N LEU A 33 -7.48 4.11 -10.85
CA LEU A 33 -7.30 5.23 -11.78
C LEU A 33 -6.37 6.31 -11.21
N LEU A 34 -6.52 6.67 -9.94
CA LEU A 34 -5.64 7.63 -9.27
C LEU A 34 -4.20 7.13 -9.18
N LEU A 35 -3.99 5.87 -8.80
CA LEU A 35 -2.67 5.27 -8.75
C LEU A 35 -2.02 5.18 -10.14
N GLN A 36 -2.78 4.83 -11.18
CA GLN A 36 -2.26 4.80 -12.55
C GLN A 36 -1.91 6.20 -13.05
N LEU A 37 -2.76 7.19 -12.79
CA LEU A 37 -2.51 8.57 -13.17
C LEU A 37 -1.25 9.13 -12.50
N THR A 38 -1.12 8.96 -11.18
CA THR A 38 0.06 9.42 -10.45
C THR A 38 1.34 8.73 -10.92
N THR A 39 1.29 7.41 -11.14
CA THR A 39 2.43 6.65 -11.68
C THR A 39 2.82 7.12 -13.07
N ALA A 40 1.84 7.39 -13.95
CA ALA A 40 2.09 7.88 -15.29
C ALA A 40 2.72 9.28 -15.29
N VAL A 41 2.22 10.20 -14.45
CA VAL A 41 2.78 11.56 -14.30
C VAL A 41 4.21 11.50 -13.75
N MET A 42 4.45 10.70 -12.70
CA MET A 42 5.79 10.52 -12.14
C MET A 42 6.77 9.94 -13.17
N TYR A 43 6.35 8.93 -13.93
CA TYR A 43 7.18 8.33 -14.98
C TYR A 43 7.54 9.35 -16.06
N TYR A 44 6.55 10.06 -16.58
CA TYR A 44 6.76 11.09 -17.60
C TYR A 44 7.69 12.21 -17.12
N THR A 45 7.50 12.67 -15.90
CA THR A 45 8.36 13.71 -15.29
C THR A 45 9.79 13.19 -15.11
N ALA A 46 9.97 11.97 -14.63
CA ALA A 46 11.27 11.35 -14.46
C ALA A 46 11.99 11.14 -15.82
N GLU A 47 11.27 10.68 -16.85
CA GLU A 47 11.81 10.52 -18.20
C GLU A 47 12.33 11.84 -18.78
N ASN A 48 11.57 12.92 -18.66
CA ASN A 48 11.99 14.26 -19.11
C ASN A 48 13.21 14.77 -18.33
N ILE A 49 13.25 14.59 -17.02
CA ILE A 49 14.39 15.00 -16.18
C ILE A 49 15.65 14.21 -16.59
N ILE A 50 15.54 12.89 -16.73
CA ILE A 50 16.66 12.04 -17.12
C ILE A 50 17.17 12.41 -18.51
N GLN A 51 16.27 12.63 -19.48
CA GLN A 51 16.64 13.06 -20.82
C GLN A 51 17.42 14.38 -20.79
N HIS A 52 16.91 15.38 -20.12
CA HIS A 52 17.55 16.68 -20.02
C HIS A 52 18.91 16.62 -19.31
N THR A 53 18.99 15.81 -18.25
CA THR A 53 20.24 15.57 -17.52
C THR A 53 21.27 14.85 -18.39
N MET A 54 20.84 13.85 -19.16
CA MET A 54 21.70 13.15 -20.13
C MET A 54 22.27 14.11 -21.18
N GLU A 55 21.39 14.92 -21.80
CA GLU A 55 21.81 15.89 -22.82
C GLU A 55 22.87 16.85 -22.25
N GLN A 56 22.61 17.45 -21.09
CA GLN A 56 23.57 18.35 -20.43
C GLN A 56 24.90 17.69 -20.06
N LEU A 57 24.82 16.43 -19.55
CA LEU A 57 26.03 15.72 -19.14
C LEU A 57 26.89 15.34 -20.34
N VAL A 58 26.28 14.81 -21.40
CA VAL A 58 26.96 14.43 -22.63
C VAL A 58 27.54 15.68 -23.33
N GLU A 59 26.81 16.80 -23.35
CA GLU A 59 27.30 18.06 -23.91
C GLU A 59 28.53 18.58 -23.15
N ARG A 60 28.53 18.55 -21.81
CA ARG A 60 29.69 18.92 -20.98
C ARG A 60 30.90 18.03 -21.29
N GLU A 61 30.72 16.73 -21.40
CA GLU A 61 31.78 15.80 -21.75
C GLU A 61 32.31 16.06 -23.15
N MET A 62 31.41 16.24 -24.11
CA MET A 62 31.82 16.56 -25.50
C MET A 62 32.61 17.88 -25.56
N ASN A 63 32.18 18.90 -24.84
CA ASN A 63 32.88 20.17 -24.77
C ASN A 63 34.26 20.01 -24.15
N ALA A 64 34.44 19.17 -23.12
CA ALA A 64 35.76 18.89 -22.53
C ALA A 64 36.69 18.21 -23.53
N VAL A 65 36.21 17.17 -24.22
CA VAL A 65 36.99 16.48 -25.28
C VAL A 65 37.25 17.38 -26.46
N TYR A 66 36.25 18.16 -26.91
CA TYR A 66 36.40 19.18 -27.94
C TYR A 66 37.52 20.16 -27.60
N MET A 67 37.50 20.73 -26.39
CA MET A 67 38.54 21.68 -25.97
C MET A 67 39.94 21.05 -25.91
N SER A 68 40.04 19.80 -25.43
CA SER A 68 41.29 19.06 -25.39
C SER A 68 41.86 18.88 -26.79
N ILE A 69 41.05 18.36 -27.72
CA ILE A 69 41.45 18.17 -29.11
C ILE A 69 41.83 19.53 -29.74
N ARG A 70 40.93 20.53 -29.63
CA ARG A 70 41.13 21.83 -30.27
C ARG A 70 42.39 22.55 -29.79
N ASN A 71 42.68 22.54 -28.47
CA ASN A 71 43.88 23.15 -27.92
C ASN A 71 45.15 22.48 -28.44
N LYS A 72 45.14 21.13 -28.50
CA LYS A 72 46.31 20.39 -29.00
C LYS A 72 46.54 20.60 -30.50
N LEU A 73 45.46 20.57 -31.31
CA LEU A 73 45.54 20.85 -32.74
C LEU A 73 46.00 22.28 -32.99
N ALA A 74 45.48 23.26 -32.26
CA ALA A 74 45.92 24.68 -32.40
C ALA A 74 47.39 24.88 -32.05
N LYS A 75 47.90 24.14 -31.05
CA LYS A 75 49.33 24.15 -30.73
C LYS A 75 50.18 23.62 -31.90
N VAL A 76 49.78 22.46 -32.48
CA VAL A 76 50.46 21.90 -33.65
C VAL A 76 50.38 22.87 -34.84
N GLU A 77 49.17 23.36 -35.18
CA GLU A 77 48.94 24.32 -36.24
C GLU A 77 49.86 25.56 -36.10
N SER A 78 49.87 26.18 -34.91
CA SER A 78 50.72 27.35 -34.66
C SER A 78 52.22 27.04 -34.72
N THR A 79 52.61 25.86 -34.23
CA THR A 79 54.03 25.47 -34.26
C THR A 79 54.52 25.25 -35.69
N VAL A 80 53.74 24.58 -36.54
CA VAL A 80 54.09 24.33 -37.94
C VAL A 80 54.01 25.63 -38.76
N ASP A 81 52.97 26.47 -38.53
CA ASP A 81 52.88 27.81 -39.18
C ASP A 81 54.10 28.63 -38.89
N ASN A 82 54.58 28.68 -37.66
CA ASN A 82 55.82 29.43 -37.29
C ASN A 82 57.05 28.76 -37.88
N MET A 83 57.14 27.43 -37.91
CA MET A 83 58.28 26.74 -38.52
C MET A 83 58.34 26.98 -40.01
N ALA A 84 57.20 27.06 -40.71
CA ALA A 84 57.18 27.39 -42.14
C ALA A 84 57.78 28.75 -42.44
N TRP A 85 57.61 29.75 -41.57
CA TRP A 85 58.21 31.03 -41.65
C TRP A 85 59.73 30.94 -41.42
N VAL A 86 60.19 30.23 -40.35
CA VAL A 86 61.60 29.99 -40.04
C VAL A 86 62.34 29.33 -41.21
N VAL A 87 61.73 28.27 -41.78
CA VAL A 87 62.28 27.51 -42.92
C VAL A 87 62.39 28.45 -44.14
N GLY A 88 61.45 29.38 -44.38
CA GLY A 88 61.48 30.33 -45.50
C GLY A 88 62.61 31.30 -45.43
N ASP A 89 63.04 31.66 -44.22
CA ASP A 89 64.20 32.57 -44.00
C ASP A 89 65.54 31.80 -44.03
N ASP A 90 65.60 30.49 -43.89
CA ASP A 90 66.80 29.65 -43.76
C ASP A 90 66.91 28.60 -44.87
N LEU A 91 66.74 28.99 -46.10
CA LEU A 91 66.80 28.11 -47.29
C LEU A 91 68.18 27.93 -47.89
N GLU A 92 69.20 28.60 -47.35
CA GLU A 92 70.59 28.59 -47.95
C GLU A 92 71.27 27.24 -47.62
N ASP A 93 71.10 26.70 -46.44
CA ASP A 93 71.72 25.44 -46.03
C ASP A 93 70.71 24.27 -45.93
N PRO A 94 70.68 23.31 -46.90
CA PRO A 94 69.78 22.19 -46.88
C PRO A 94 70.04 21.24 -45.72
N ASP A 95 71.22 21.17 -45.13
CA ASP A 95 71.51 20.28 -44.00
C ASP A 95 70.92 20.80 -42.67
N ASN A 96 70.70 22.10 -42.57
CA ASN A 96 70.02 22.71 -41.41
C ASN A 96 68.53 22.32 -41.34
N LEU A 97 67.91 21.97 -42.48
CA LEU A 97 66.54 21.53 -42.49
C LEU A 97 66.32 20.23 -41.67
N PHE A 98 67.34 19.36 -41.55
CA PHE A 98 67.27 18.18 -40.63
C PHE A 98 67.29 18.64 -39.19
N VAL A 99 67.98 19.71 -38.83
CA VAL A 99 67.98 20.24 -37.47
C VAL A 99 66.66 20.86 -37.13
N LEU A 100 66.01 21.57 -38.03
CA LEU A 100 64.70 22.20 -37.85
C LEU A 100 63.59 21.15 -37.67
N THR A 101 63.58 20.13 -38.54
CA THR A 101 62.59 19.02 -38.35
C THR A 101 62.78 18.32 -37.02
N ARG A 102 64.03 18.01 -36.61
CA ARG A 102 64.33 17.40 -35.32
C ARG A 102 63.92 18.27 -34.14
N GLN A 103 64.18 19.61 -34.21
CA GLN A 103 63.76 20.55 -33.17
C GLN A 103 62.23 20.60 -33.05
N LEU A 104 61.52 20.59 -34.16
CA LEU A 104 60.07 20.60 -34.17
C LEU A 104 59.51 19.39 -33.44
N VAL A 105 59.99 18.17 -33.70
CA VAL A 105 59.57 16.95 -33.03
C VAL A 105 60.01 16.92 -31.57
N SER A 106 61.29 17.30 -31.27
CA SER A 106 61.83 17.22 -29.91
C SER A 106 61.12 18.14 -28.91
N ASN A 107 60.70 19.32 -29.38
CA ASN A 107 60.05 20.33 -28.54
C ASN A 107 58.54 20.18 -28.44
N ASN A 108 57.94 19.26 -29.19
CA ASN A 108 56.49 19.09 -29.28
C ASN A 108 56.10 17.61 -29.13
N PRO A 109 55.81 17.13 -27.93
CA PRO A 109 55.51 15.74 -27.68
C PRO A 109 54.19 15.24 -28.33
N ASP A 110 53.33 16.16 -28.79
CA ASP A 110 52.12 15.83 -29.52
C ASP A 110 52.37 15.58 -31.03
N ILE A 111 53.60 15.85 -31.53
CA ILE A 111 54.04 15.65 -32.92
C ILE A 111 54.84 14.34 -32.98
N LEU A 112 54.38 13.40 -33.79
CA LEU A 112 55.03 12.10 -33.99
C LEU A 112 56.20 12.22 -34.94
N GLY A 113 56.01 12.88 -36.07
CA GLY A 113 56.99 13.13 -37.09
C GLY A 113 56.82 14.50 -37.73
N SER A 114 57.82 14.96 -38.44
CA SER A 114 57.77 16.20 -39.19
C SER A 114 58.73 16.13 -40.39
N SER A 115 58.25 16.60 -41.55
CA SER A 115 59.08 16.74 -42.72
C SER A 115 59.18 18.20 -43.22
N ILE A 116 60.20 18.45 -44.02
CA ILE A 116 60.28 19.61 -44.92
C ILE A 116 60.43 19.09 -46.31
N SER A 117 59.28 18.98 -47.05
CA SER A 117 59.21 18.43 -48.39
C SER A 117 59.42 19.55 -49.39
N CYS A 118 60.62 19.59 -50.07
CA CYS A 118 60.99 20.60 -50.99
C CYS A 118 60.38 20.42 -52.37
N ILE A 119 60.14 21.53 -53.14
CA ILE A 119 59.77 21.39 -54.55
C ILE A 119 60.88 20.66 -55.31
N PRO A 120 60.60 19.89 -56.36
CA PRO A 120 61.63 19.16 -57.12
C PRO A 120 62.75 20.06 -57.60
N TYR A 121 63.98 19.60 -57.36
CA TYR A 121 65.21 20.29 -57.73
C TYR A 121 65.46 21.64 -56.99
N LEU A 122 64.83 21.93 -55.86
CA LEU A 122 65.18 23.13 -55.06
C LEU A 122 66.66 23.13 -54.69
N TYR A 123 67.18 21.95 -54.33
CA TYR A 123 68.59 21.70 -54.04
C TYR A 123 69.18 20.71 -55.05
N PRO A 124 69.70 21.14 -56.19
CA PRO A 124 70.20 20.22 -57.21
C PRO A 124 71.26 19.24 -56.72
N GLN A 125 72.10 19.66 -55.73
CA GLN A 125 73.10 18.80 -55.06
C GLN A 125 72.47 17.63 -54.20
N LYS A 126 71.23 17.77 -53.82
CA LYS A 126 70.50 16.73 -53.05
C LYS A 126 69.59 15.81 -53.93
N GLY A 127 69.60 16.10 -55.23
CA GLY A 127 68.78 15.31 -56.21
C GLY A 127 67.41 15.93 -56.54
N ARG A 128 66.56 15.14 -57.23
CA ARG A 128 65.23 15.62 -57.64
C ARG A 128 64.29 15.84 -56.44
N LEU A 129 64.30 14.94 -55.47
CA LEU A 129 63.46 15.02 -54.28
C LEU A 129 64.33 15.17 -53.03
N PHE A 130 63.95 16.07 -52.19
CA PHE A 130 64.64 16.31 -50.91
C PHE A 130 63.64 16.56 -49.82
N GLU A 131 63.65 15.67 -48.83
CA GLU A 131 62.68 15.62 -47.74
C GLU A 131 63.35 15.19 -46.43
N PRO A 132 64.00 16.17 -45.74
CA PRO A 132 64.44 15.96 -44.37
C PRO A 132 63.24 15.58 -43.48
N TYR A 133 63.29 14.46 -42.76
CA TYR A 133 62.26 13.96 -41.89
C TYR A 133 62.85 13.64 -40.50
N ALA A 134 62.11 13.96 -39.48
CA ALA A 134 62.41 13.58 -38.11
C ALA A 134 61.19 12.86 -37.50
N VAL A 135 61.39 11.80 -36.76
CA VAL A 135 60.30 10.99 -36.18
C VAL A 135 60.69 10.49 -34.80
N CYS A 136 59.73 10.52 -33.86
CA CYS A 136 59.86 9.92 -32.54
C CYS A 136 59.56 8.40 -32.65
N ARG A 137 60.53 7.58 -32.27
CA ARG A 137 60.39 6.09 -32.31
C ARG A 137 59.88 5.55 -31.00
N LYS A 138 59.16 4.45 -31.04
CA LYS A 138 58.57 3.74 -29.87
C LYS A 138 59.65 3.29 -28.85
N GLU A 139 60.85 2.98 -29.31
CA GLU A 139 61.98 2.58 -28.49
C GLU A 139 62.66 3.73 -27.76
N GLY A 140 62.17 4.94 -27.99
CA GLY A 140 62.71 6.20 -27.48
C GLY A 140 63.80 6.80 -28.39
N GLY A 141 63.82 8.14 -28.44
CA GLY A 141 64.72 8.89 -29.27
C GLY A 141 64.11 9.37 -30.59
N ILE A 142 64.75 10.39 -31.17
CA ILE A 142 64.31 10.99 -32.45
C ILE A 142 65.27 10.57 -33.52
N GLU A 143 64.76 9.90 -34.51
CA GLU A 143 65.49 9.53 -35.72
C GLU A 143 65.31 10.62 -36.77
N SER A 144 66.41 11.02 -37.43
CA SER A 144 66.38 11.94 -38.58
C SER A 144 66.92 11.25 -39.80
N LEU A 145 66.19 11.34 -40.90
CA LEU A 145 66.51 10.66 -42.16
C LEU A 145 66.03 11.46 -43.38
N GLN A 146 66.64 11.22 -44.53
CA GLN A 146 66.11 11.58 -45.83
C GLN A 146 64.99 10.61 -46.18
N LEU A 147 63.74 11.04 -46.20
CA LEU A 147 62.60 10.14 -46.42
C LEU A 147 62.32 9.93 -47.91
N ALA A 148 62.39 11.01 -48.70
CA ALA A 148 62.20 10.91 -50.14
C ALA A 148 63.17 9.96 -50.82
N SER A 149 62.65 9.13 -51.69
CA SER A 149 63.37 8.12 -52.48
C SER A 149 62.59 7.82 -53.78
N GLU A 150 63.15 6.96 -54.65
CA GLU A 150 62.42 6.52 -55.85
C GLU A 150 61.11 5.78 -55.50
N ARG A 151 61.03 5.21 -54.29
CA ARG A 151 59.83 4.51 -53.83
C ARG A 151 58.89 5.41 -53.01
N HIS A 152 59.42 6.49 -52.43
CA HIS A 152 58.66 7.47 -51.67
C HIS A 152 58.70 8.83 -52.41
N ASP A 153 57.79 9.03 -53.36
CA ASP A 153 57.59 10.30 -54.08
C ASP A 153 56.44 11.08 -53.45
N TYR A 154 56.80 11.99 -52.50
CA TYR A 154 55.83 12.84 -51.76
C TYR A 154 55.10 13.82 -52.69
N THR A 155 55.56 14.10 -53.89
CA THR A 155 54.94 15.07 -54.82
C THR A 155 53.53 14.66 -55.27
N GLN A 156 53.16 13.43 -55.03
CA GLN A 156 51.80 12.88 -55.28
C GLN A 156 50.95 12.81 -54.00
N SER A 157 51.54 13.08 -52.86
CA SER A 157 50.88 12.94 -51.56
C SER A 157 49.98 14.15 -51.25
N GLU A 158 48.84 13.91 -50.61
CA GLU A 158 47.84 14.91 -50.27
C GLU A 158 48.43 15.98 -49.31
N PHE A 159 49.28 15.58 -48.36
CA PHE A 159 49.92 16.47 -47.39
C PHE A 159 50.85 17.46 -48.06
N PHE A 160 51.35 17.21 -49.26
CA PHE A 160 52.20 18.09 -50.04
C PHE A 160 51.39 18.91 -51.05
N THR A 161 50.55 18.23 -51.85
CA THR A 161 49.85 18.88 -52.97
C THR A 161 48.75 19.84 -52.53
N THR A 162 48.00 19.49 -51.49
CA THR A 162 46.86 20.28 -51.03
C THR A 162 47.25 21.63 -50.42
N PRO A 163 48.26 21.72 -49.50
CA PRO A 163 48.73 23.01 -48.99
C PRO A 163 49.24 23.94 -50.09
N ILE A 164 49.94 23.40 -51.06
CA ILE A 164 50.42 24.16 -52.22
C ILE A 164 49.27 24.73 -53.04
N ALA A 165 48.27 23.87 -53.36
CA ALA A 165 47.11 24.28 -54.16
C ALA A 165 46.24 25.36 -53.43
N LEU A 166 46.09 25.20 -52.11
CA LEU A 166 45.33 26.14 -51.29
C LEU A 166 46.13 27.42 -50.90
N GLY A 167 47.46 27.38 -51.01
CA GLY A 167 48.35 28.46 -50.59
C GLY A 167 48.33 28.73 -49.07
N LYS A 168 47.83 27.79 -48.26
CA LYS A 168 47.68 27.89 -46.79
C LYS A 168 47.75 26.53 -46.11
N GLY A 169 47.99 26.53 -44.81
CA GLY A 169 48.04 25.31 -44.00
C GLY A 169 46.71 24.56 -43.96
N CYS A 170 46.77 23.24 -44.11
CA CYS A 170 45.61 22.35 -44.04
C CYS A 170 45.99 20.98 -43.53
N TRP A 171 44.96 20.28 -42.97
CA TRP A 171 45.06 18.89 -42.53
C TRP A 171 44.77 17.93 -43.65
N SER A 172 45.58 16.84 -43.76
CA SER A 172 45.37 15.75 -44.72
C SER A 172 44.24 14.81 -44.22
N GLU A 173 43.71 14.01 -45.15
CA GLU A 173 42.98 12.83 -44.81
C GLU A 173 43.90 11.79 -44.11
N PRO A 174 43.36 10.89 -43.26
CA PRO A 174 44.17 9.87 -42.59
C PRO A 174 44.75 8.88 -43.61
N TYR A 175 46.03 8.57 -43.43
CA TYR A 175 46.73 7.59 -44.29
C TYR A 175 47.70 6.74 -43.48
N ASP A 176 48.12 5.60 -44.06
CA ASP A 176 49.13 4.75 -43.50
C ASP A 176 50.51 5.20 -43.96
N ASP A 177 51.30 5.77 -43.03
CA ASP A 177 52.65 6.17 -43.29
C ASP A 177 53.62 5.00 -43.06
N SER A 178 53.85 4.23 -44.12
CA SER A 178 54.68 3.00 -44.10
C SER A 178 56.19 3.31 -44.05
N ASP A 179 56.59 4.47 -44.60
CA ASP A 179 58.00 4.80 -44.81
C ASP A 179 58.57 5.69 -43.72
N GLY A 180 57.78 6.63 -43.22
CA GLY A 180 58.14 7.59 -42.16
C GLY A 180 57.81 7.07 -40.76
N ALA A 181 56.62 7.42 -40.27
CA ALA A 181 56.17 7.12 -38.91
C ALA A 181 55.89 5.65 -38.62
N LYS A 182 55.63 4.84 -39.65
CA LYS A 182 55.25 3.41 -39.59
C LYS A 182 53.98 3.15 -38.82
N GLU A 183 53.04 4.11 -38.83
CA GLU A 183 51.71 4.01 -38.28
C GLU A 183 50.71 4.89 -39.07
N ARG A 184 49.41 4.78 -38.73
CA ARG A 184 48.39 5.66 -39.30
C ARG A 184 48.48 7.03 -38.72
N VAL A 185 48.54 8.06 -39.59
CA VAL A 185 48.68 9.46 -39.23
C VAL A 185 47.67 10.33 -39.98
N THR A 186 47.55 11.54 -39.51
CA THR A 186 47.03 12.69 -40.25
C THR A 186 48.04 13.81 -40.09
N THR A 187 48.27 14.53 -41.15
CA THR A 187 49.38 15.47 -41.29
C THR A 187 48.85 16.88 -41.48
N TYR A 188 49.38 17.83 -40.71
CA TYR A 188 49.16 19.25 -40.94
C TYR A 188 50.32 19.83 -41.74
N GLY A 189 50.08 20.17 -43.00
CA GLY A 189 51.07 20.72 -43.92
C GLY A 189 50.86 22.23 -44.15
N VAL A 190 51.97 22.97 -44.21
CA VAL A 190 52.01 24.44 -44.43
C VAL A 190 52.99 24.77 -45.57
N PRO A 191 52.54 25.49 -46.59
CA PRO A 191 53.45 25.87 -47.66
C PRO A 191 54.49 26.94 -47.19
N VAL A 192 55.76 26.66 -47.45
CA VAL A 192 56.89 27.52 -47.21
C VAL A 192 57.11 28.44 -48.43
N ARG A 193 57.30 29.74 -48.14
CA ARG A 193 57.55 30.73 -49.18
C ARG A 193 58.97 31.30 -49.04
N ASP A 194 59.62 31.51 -50.17
CA ASP A 194 60.90 32.22 -50.22
C ASP A 194 60.67 33.74 -50.02
N SER A 195 61.80 34.52 -50.02
CA SER A 195 61.80 35.97 -49.94
C SER A 195 61.03 36.67 -51.07
N GLN A 196 60.74 35.98 -52.17
CA GLN A 196 59.97 36.51 -53.30
C GLN A 196 58.48 36.10 -53.21
N GLY A 197 58.06 35.36 -52.17
CA GLY A 197 56.70 34.89 -51.98
C GLY A 197 56.33 33.63 -52.76
N LYS A 198 57.26 33.00 -53.46
CA LYS A 198 57.05 31.77 -54.21
C LYS A 198 57.10 30.58 -53.27
N ILE A 199 56.17 29.64 -53.44
CA ILE A 199 56.12 28.37 -52.62
C ILE A 199 57.32 27.52 -53.10
N VAL A 200 58.17 27.12 -52.14
CA VAL A 200 59.40 26.34 -52.40
C VAL A 200 59.47 25.05 -51.62
N ALA A 201 58.64 24.86 -50.56
CA ALA A 201 58.53 23.62 -49.80
C ALA A 201 57.19 23.55 -49.08
N VAL A 202 56.91 22.43 -48.42
CA VAL A 202 55.90 22.28 -47.45
C VAL A 202 56.55 21.75 -46.15
N VAL A 203 56.35 22.44 -45.06
CA VAL A 203 56.66 21.90 -43.73
C VAL A 203 55.42 21.29 -43.11
N ASP A 204 55.57 20.14 -42.51
CA ASP A 204 54.44 19.42 -41.96
C ASP A 204 54.71 18.84 -40.57
N ALA A 205 53.64 18.36 -39.94
CA ALA A 205 53.69 17.59 -38.71
C ALA A 205 52.65 16.47 -38.74
N ASP A 206 53.15 15.27 -38.45
CA ASP A 206 52.36 14.08 -38.34
C ASP A 206 51.81 13.89 -36.94
N ILE A 207 50.52 13.62 -36.84
CA ILE A 207 49.84 13.25 -35.61
C ILE A 207 49.38 11.80 -35.69
N SER A 208 49.74 11.02 -34.68
CA SER A 208 49.32 9.63 -34.54
C SER A 208 47.83 9.52 -34.34
N LEU A 209 47.15 8.65 -35.12
CA LEU A 209 45.73 8.34 -34.89
C LEU A 209 45.55 7.55 -33.60
N HIS A 210 46.56 6.82 -33.14
CA HIS A 210 46.53 6.15 -31.84
C HIS A 210 46.48 7.17 -30.69
N TRP A 211 47.25 8.22 -30.77
CA TRP A 211 47.23 9.34 -29.82
C TRP A 211 45.85 10.06 -29.81
N LEU A 212 45.27 10.35 -30.98
CA LEU A 212 43.93 10.91 -31.10
C LEU A 212 42.87 9.98 -30.45
N ASN A 213 43.00 8.68 -30.63
CA ASN A 213 42.11 7.70 -30.04
C ASN A 213 42.22 7.70 -28.49
N GLY A 214 43.37 7.95 -27.92
CA GLY A 214 43.56 8.18 -26.49
C GLY A 214 42.72 9.35 -25.98
N LEU A 215 42.82 10.50 -26.65
CA LEU A 215 42.14 11.73 -26.26
C LEU A 215 40.60 11.59 -26.25
N ILE A 216 40.02 10.95 -27.25
CA ILE A 216 38.55 10.82 -27.30
C ILE A 216 38.00 9.83 -26.28
N ASN A 217 38.83 8.98 -25.68
CA ASN A 217 38.38 7.94 -24.74
C ASN A 217 38.47 8.36 -23.27
N GLU A 218 38.94 9.55 -22.96
CA GLU A 218 38.99 10.09 -21.60
C GLU A 218 37.59 10.54 -21.13
N GLY A 219 37.30 10.33 -19.83
CA GLY A 219 36.12 10.86 -19.15
C GLY A 219 34.77 10.46 -19.77
N LYS A 220 34.23 9.28 -19.42
CA LYS A 220 32.94 8.79 -19.92
C LYS A 220 31.92 8.73 -18.80
N ALA A 221 30.78 9.41 -18.93
CA ALA A 221 29.68 9.38 -17.97
C ALA A 221 28.92 8.06 -17.99
N TYR A 222 28.73 7.51 -19.16
CA TYR A 222 28.01 6.25 -19.35
C TYR A 222 28.95 5.13 -19.81
N ARG A 223 28.73 3.93 -19.33
CA ARG A 223 29.56 2.75 -19.70
C ARG A 223 29.50 2.43 -21.19
N SER A 224 28.33 2.66 -21.80
CA SER A 224 28.11 2.43 -23.24
C SER A 224 28.64 3.57 -24.12
N THR A 225 29.16 4.67 -23.53
CA THR A 225 29.65 5.82 -24.31
C THR A 225 30.73 5.37 -25.30
N ARG A 226 30.49 5.62 -26.58
CA ARG A 226 31.42 5.39 -27.69
C ARG A 226 31.62 6.70 -28.44
N ARG A 227 32.87 7.11 -28.57
CA ARG A 227 33.21 8.32 -29.30
C ARG A 227 33.97 8.00 -30.57
N PHE A 228 33.72 8.82 -31.58
CA PHE A 228 34.36 8.72 -32.86
C PHE A 228 34.74 10.12 -33.33
N LEU A 229 35.91 10.25 -33.94
CA LEU A 229 36.33 11.47 -34.61
C LEU A 229 36.44 11.17 -36.10
N VAL A 230 35.77 11.97 -36.91
CA VAL A 230 35.75 11.81 -38.36
C VAL A 230 36.16 13.06 -39.08
N THR A 231 36.70 12.90 -40.30
CA THR A 231 37.01 14.01 -41.22
C THR A 231 35.74 14.55 -41.87
N GLY A 232 35.84 15.69 -42.54
CA GLY A 232 34.76 16.23 -43.38
C GLY A 232 34.33 15.34 -44.52
N SER A 233 35.19 14.41 -44.97
CA SER A 233 34.85 13.33 -45.91
C SER A 233 34.29 12.05 -45.27
N ASN A 234 34.05 12.11 -43.96
CA ASN A 234 33.54 10.99 -43.17
C ASN A 234 34.50 9.82 -42.98
N LYS A 235 35.81 10.00 -43.15
CA LYS A 235 36.78 8.97 -42.79
C LYS A 235 37.08 9.01 -41.29
N LEU A 236 37.27 7.82 -40.70
CA LEU A 236 37.51 7.64 -39.27
C LEU A 236 38.96 8.06 -38.92
N LEU A 237 39.11 9.02 -38.00
CA LEU A 237 40.37 9.45 -37.41
C LEU A 237 40.62 8.74 -36.06
N ALA A 238 39.59 8.63 -35.22
CA ALA A 238 39.70 7.97 -33.95
C ALA A 238 38.39 7.25 -33.61
N GLY A 239 38.47 6.16 -32.83
CA GLY A 239 37.39 5.22 -32.55
C GLY A 239 37.56 3.92 -33.31
N ASN A 240 36.62 3.01 -33.17
CA ASN A 240 36.63 1.70 -33.86
C ASN A 240 35.58 1.66 -34.95
N ASP A 241 35.93 1.22 -36.17
CA ASP A 241 34.93 0.97 -37.21
C ASP A 241 34.08 -0.28 -36.85
N ASN A 242 32.87 -0.02 -36.42
CA ASN A 242 31.90 -1.03 -36.03
C ASN A 242 30.48 -0.63 -36.49
N ALA A 243 29.49 -1.49 -36.16
CA ALA A 243 28.09 -1.23 -36.53
C ALA A 243 27.59 0.11 -35.91
N THR A 244 27.98 0.43 -34.69
CA THR A 244 27.61 1.68 -34.02
C THR A 244 28.16 2.91 -34.75
N PHE A 245 29.43 2.86 -35.18
CA PHE A 245 30.05 3.92 -35.98
C PHE A 245 29.29 4.16 -37.28
N ARG A 246 29.01 3.08 -38.02
CA ARG A 246 28.28 3.18 -39.30
C ARG A 246 26.86 3.75 -39.12
N MET A 247 26.20 3.49 -37.97
CA MET A 247 24.91 4.09 -37.65
C MET A 247 25.05 5.57 -37.30
N ALA A 248 26.02 5.93 -36.44
CA ALA A 248 26.29 7.31 -36.10
C ALA A 248 26.64 8.17 -37.31
N LEU A 249 27.38 7.59 -38.26
CA LEU A 249 27.73 8.25 -39.52
C LEU A 249 26.49 8.50 -40.41
N LYS A 250 25.50 7.63 -40.37
CA LYS A 250 24.23 7.87 -41.08
C LYS A 250 23.44 9.00 -40.44
N ALA A 251 23.47 9.13 -39.13
CA ALA A 251 22.84 10.25 -38.40
C ALA A 251 23.51 11.59 -38.81
N LEU A 252 24.84 11.63 -38.85
CA LEU A 252 25.60 12.81 -39.25
C LEU A 252 25.26 13.28 -40.69
N LYS A 253 25.06 12.33 -41.60
CA LYS A 253 24.68 12.65 -42.99
C LYS A 253 23.25 13.20 -43.14
N ALA A 254 22.40 12.95 -42.17
CA ALA A 254 21.00 13.36 -42.18
C ALA A 254 20.79 14.75 -41.57
N ASP A 255 21.84 15.32 -40.91
CA ASP A 255 21.79 16.63 -40.26
C ASP A 255 22.74 17.60 -40.93
N ASP A 256 22.17 18.59 -41.60
CA ASP A 256 22.93 19.61 -42.35
C ASP A 256 23.77 20.54 -41.43
N ASP A 257 23.34 20.78 -40.19
CA ASP A 257 24.01 21.68 -39.25
C ASP A 257 25.21 21.03 -38.52
N GLN A 258 25.40 19.74 -38.63
CA GLN A 258 26.50 18.96 -38.01
C GLN A 258 26.68 19.23 -36.49
N LYS A 259 25.69 19.83 -35.86
CA LYS A 259 25.66 20.11 -34.44
C LYS A 259 24.30 19.81 -33.88
N GLY A 260 24.21 18.75 -33.09
CA GLY A 260 22.95 18.41 -32.53
C GLY A 260 22.89 17.01 -31.92
N TYR A 261 21.67 16.59 -31.76
CA TYR A 261 21.32 15.34 -31.13
C TYR A 261 20.28 14.59 -31.98
N VAL A 262 20.50 13.32 -32.23
CA VAL A 262 19.56 12.45 -32.97
C VAL A 262 19.43 11.11 -32.25
N THR A 263 18.21 10.62 -32.12
CA THR A 263 17.95 9.26 -31.66
C THR A 263 17.77 8.33 -32.86
N LEU A 264 18.53 7.24 -32.87
CA LEU A 264 18.46 6.19 -33.87
C LEU A 264 18.01 4.87 -33.20
N GLN A 265 17.51 3.95 -34.01
CA GLN A 265 17.20 2.59 -33.56
C GLN A 265 18.06 1.60 -34.34
N ASN A 266 18.73 0.67 -33.62
CA ASN A 266 19.51 -0.39 -34.24
C ASN A 266 18.61 -1.52 -34.78
N LYS A 267 19.18 -2.48 -35.47
CA LYS A 267 18.44 -3.63 -36.04
C LYS A 267 17.79 -4.51 -34.98
N GLU A 268 18.27 -4.43 -33.74
CA GLU A 268 17.79 -5.20 -32.59
C GLU A 268 16.70 -4.44 -31.81
N GLY A 269 16.30 -3.26 -32.32
CA GLY A 269 15.27 -2.43 -31.70
C GLY A 269 15.79 -1.54 -30.55
N GLU A 270 17.08 -1.54 -30.23
CA GLU A 270 17.68 -0.72 -29.21
C GLU A 270 17.85 0.71 -29.70
N LYS A 271 17.47 1.71 -28.88
CA LYS A 271 17.66 3.11 -29.19
C LYS A 271 19.08 3.56 -28.83
N LEU A 272 19.66 4.36 -29.72
CA LEU A 272 20.97 4.96 -29.57
C LEU A 272 20.82 6.48 -29.64
N HIS A 273 21.42 7.19 -28.68
CA HIS A 273 21.48 8.63 -28.64
C HIS A 273 22.81 9.09 -29.22
N VAL A 274 22.75 9.79 -30.36
CA VAL A 274 23.93 10.27 -31.10
C VAL A 274 24.03 11.77 -30.99
N PHE A 275 25.16 12.24 -30.48
CA PHE A 275 25.52 13.65 -30.36
C PHE A 275 26.68 13.91 -31.30
N PHE A 276 26.71 15.11 -31.93
CA PHE A 276 27.80 15.49 -32.81
C PHE A 276 28.14 16.96 -32.62
N SER A 277 29.45 17.26 -32.73
CA SER A 277 29.98 18.59 -32.63
C SER A 277 31.17 18.78 -33.57
N PRO A 278 31.16 19.80 -34.45
CA PRO A 278 32.30 20.12 -35.29
C PRO A 278 33.44 20.64 -34.44
N ILE A 279 34.69 20.19 -34.75
CA ILE A 279 35.90 20.63 -34.04
C ILE A 279 36.28 22.06 -34.42
N GLY A 280 35.92 22.51 -35.60
CA GLY A 280 36.23 23.89 -36.06
C GLY A 280 37.72 24.16 -36.31
N GLY A 281 38.07 25.42 -36.45
CA GLY A 281 39.44 25.86 -36.77
C GLY A 281 39.82 25.57 -38.21
N LYS A 282 41.03 25.04 -38.45
CA LYS A 282 41.53 24.66 -39.77
C LYS A 282 41.06 23.24 -40.18
N THR A 283 40.31 22.54 -39.32
CA THR A 283 39.79 21.21 -39.59
C THR A 283 38.30 21.24 -39.95
N LYS A 284 37.86 20.28 -40.72
CA LYS A 284 36.42 19.95 -40.94
C LYS A 284 36.04 18.69 -40.19
N TRP A 285 36.66 18.44 -39.03
CA TRP A 285 36.44 17.22 -38.26
C TRP A 285 35.19 17.36 -37.40
N VAL A 286 34.53 16.23 -37.18
CA VAL A 286 33.34 16.14 -36.33
C VAL A 286 33.55 15.08 -35.26
N LEU A 287 33.31 15.46 -34.02
CA LEU A 287 33.27 14.57 -32.88
C LEU A 287 31.85 13.98 -32.75
N LEU A 288 31.75 12.65 -32.74
CA LEU A 288 30.52 11.91 -32.52
C LEU A 288 30.57 11.25 -31.14
N ASN A 289 29.50 11.32 -30.40
CA ASN A 289 29.34 10.64 -29.13
C ASN A 289 28.04 9.82 -29.17
N VAL A 290 28.10 8.51 -28.90
CA VAL A 290 26.98 7.59 -28.94
C VAL A 290 26.78 6.99 -27.55
N VAL A 291 25.55 7.05 -27.05
CA VAL A 291 25.14 6.47 -25.78
C VAL A 291 23.95 5.55 -26.00
N ASN A 292 23.94 4.39 -25.35
CA ASN A 292 22.80 3.46 -25.43
C ASN A 292 21.67 3.94 -24.53
N ASP A 293 20.45 3.89 -25.02
CA ASP A 293 19.22 4.19 -24.27
C ASP A 293 19.05 3.30 -23.03
N SER A 294 19.52 2.07 -23.10
CA SER A 294 19.49 1.13 -21.97
C SER A 294 20.31 1.60 -20.76
N ASP A 295 21.45 2.28 -20.97
CA ASP A 295 22.27 2.84 -19.90
C ASP A 295 21.63 4.08 -19.27
N VAL A 296 20.90 4.85 -20.07
CA VAL A 296 20.24 6.09 -19.62
C VAL A 296 18.92 5.78 -18.93
N PHE A 297 18.05 5.03 -19.60
CA PHE A 297 16.65 4.79 -19.18
C PHE A 297 16.38 3.39 -18.62
N GLY A 298 17.39 2.50 -18.61
CA GLY A 298 17.22 1.11 -18.17
C GLY A 298 16.74 1.00 -16.73
N ALA A 299 17.32 1.79 -15.82
CA ALA A 299 16.91 1.85 -14.42
C ALA A 299 15.48 2.37 -14.27
N LEU A 300 15.08 3.39 -15.06
CA LEU A 300 13.73 3.94 -15.04
C LEU A 300 12.69 2.93 -15.53
N ARG A 301 13.01 2.18 -16.60
CA ARG A 301 12.12 1.10 -17.12
C ARG A 301 11.95 -0.02 -16.10
N SER A 302 13.03 -0.42 -15.44
CA SER A 302 12.96 -1.42 -14.36
C SER A 302 12.12 -0.92 -13.19
N ALA A 303 12.33 0.32 -12.75
CA ALA A 303 11.52 0.94 -11.70
C ALA A 303 10.04 1.02 -12.06
N ARG A 304 9.70 1.32 -13.32
CA ARG A 304 8.31 1.31 -13.81
C ARG A 304 7.66 -0.05 -13.64
N LEU A 305 8.35 -1.14 -14.00
CA LEU A 305 7.82 -2.50 -13.84
C LEU A 305 7.53 -2.82 -12.38
N HIS A 306 8.47 -2.52 -11.48
CA HIS A 306 8.29 -2.74 -10.04
C HIS A 306 7.13 -1.91 -9.47
N LEU A 307 6.99 -0.65 -9.90
CA LEU A 307 5.86 0.21 -9.50
C LEU A 307 4.53 -0.35 -9.99
N GLN A 308 4.44 -0.85 -11.21
CA GLN A 308 3.22 -1.49 -11.74
C GLN A 308 2.86 -2.74 -10.94
N LEU A 309 3.83 -3.60 -10.62
CA LEU A 309 3.60 -4.79 -9.78
C LEU A 309 3.12 -4.39 -8.38
N LEU A 310 3.69 -3.34 -7.79
CA LEU A 310 3.26 -2.81 -6.49
C LEU A 310 1.81 -2.31 -6.54
N VAL A 311 1.43 -1.56 -7.57
CA VAL A 311 0.05 -1.08 -7.76
C VAL A 311 -0.93 -2.25 -7.86
N VAL A 312 -0.61 -3.28 -8.65
CA VAL A 312 -1.45 -4.49 -8.76
C VAL A 312 -1.61 -5.18 -7.41
N THR A 313 -0.51 -5.32 -6.66
CA THR A 313 -0.53 -5.94 -5.33
C THR A 313 -1.41 -5.17 -4.35
N ILE A 314 -1.30 -3.83 -4.33
CA ILE A 314 -2.14 -2.96 -3.49
C ILE A 314 -3.62 -3.11 -3.85
N LEU A 315 -3.96 -3.15 -5.14
CA LEU A 315 -5.35 -3.31 -5.60
C LEU A 315 -5.93 -4.68 -5.22
N LEU A 316 -5.15 -5.75 -5.33
CA LEU A 316 -5.55 -7.08 -4.89
C LEU A 316 -5.80 -7.14 -3.37
N LEU A 317 -4.91 -6.53 -2.58
CA LEU A 317 -5.09 -6.42 -1.12
C LEU A 317 -6.33 -5.62 -0.77
N LEU A 318 -6.55 -4.48 -1.41
CA LEU A 318 -7.74 -3.66 -1.21
C LEU A 318 -9.01 -4.44 -1.55
N GLY A 319 -9.02 -5.14 -2.68
CA GLY A 319 -10.12 -6.01 -3.09
C GLY A 319 -10.41 -7.11 -2.07
N PHE A 320 -9.37 -7.76 -1.55
CA PHE A 320 -9.50 -8.79 -0.52
C PHE A 320 -10.06 -8.22 0.79
N ILE A 321 -9.59 -7.05 1.25
CA ILE A 321 -10.10 -6.39 2.46
C ILE A 321 -11.58 -6.03 2.31
N ILE A 322 -11.97 -5.45 1.18
CA ILE A 322 -13.37 -5.09 0.90
C ILE A 322 -14.24 -6.34 0.85
N TRP A 323 -13.81 -7.38 0.12
CA TRP A 323 -14.53 -8.66 0.06
C TRP A 323 -14.75 -9.26 1.46
N ARG A 324 -13.69 -9.32 2.27
CA ARG A 324 -13.76 -9.85 3.65
C ARG A 324 -14.69 -9.02 4.53
N THR A 325 -14.63 -7.70 4.41
CA THR A 325 -15.48 -6.79 5.19
C THR A 325 -16.96 -6.95 4.83
N LEU A 326 -17.29 -7.02 3.55
CA LEU A 326 -18.66 -7.25 3.09
C LEU A 326 -19.19 -8.60 3.54
N HIS A 327 -18.40 -9.66 3.43
CA HIS A 327 -18.77 -10.99 3.90
C HIS A 327 -19.03 -11.02 5.42
N ASN A 328 -18.18 -10.36 6.20
CA ASN A 328 -18.39 -10.25 7.66
C ASN A 328 -19.65 -9.44 8.01
N LEU A 329 -19.94 -8.36 7.28
CA LEU A 329 -21.14 -7.56 7.49
C LEU A 329 -22.43 -8.37 7.21
N GLU A 330 -22.44 -9.17 6.15
CA GLU A 330 -23.58 -10.04 5.85
C GLU A 330 -23.79 -11.10 6.96
N ARG A 331 -22.69 -11.70 7.45
CA ARG A 331 -22.74 -12.65 8.55
C ARG A 331 -23.30 -12.00 9.83
N LEU A 332 -22.82 -10.81 10.18
CA LEU A 332 -23.31 -10.07 11.34
C LEU A 332 -24.80 -9.69 11.21
N ARG A 333 -25.24 -9.27 10.01
CA ARG A 333 -26.65 -8.99 9.75
C ARG A 333 -27.55 -10.21 9.98
N LYS A 334 -27.14 -11.39 9.51
CA LYS A 334 -27.89 -12.66 9.72
C LYS A 334 -27.99 -13.00 11.20
N VAL A 335 -26.86 -12.92 11.93
CA VAL A 335 -26.84 -13.22 13.38
C VAL A 335 -27.71 -12.23 14.16
N ASN A 336 -27.66 -10.93 13.83
CA ASN A 336 -28.48 -9.93 14.51
C ASN A 336 -29.98 -10.09 14.18
N ALA A 337 -30.33 -10.44 12.95
CA ALA A 337 -31.70 -10.71 12.57
C ALA A 337 -32.29 -11.90 13.36
N GLU A 338 -31.52 -12.99 13.48
CA GLU A 338 -31.93 -14.17 14.26
C GLU A 338 -32.09 -13.86 15.75
N LYS A 339 -31.12 -13.14 16.33
CA LYS A 339 -31.19 -12.65 17.71
C LYS A 339 -32.44 -11.81 17.96
N ASN A 340 -32.76 -10.89 17.07
CA ASN A 340 -33.93 -10.01 17.17
C ASN A 340 -35.24 -10.82 17.04
N ARG A 341 -35.26 -11.84 16.18
CA ARG A 341 -36.41 -12.75 16.05
C ARG A 341 -36.68 -13.49 17.35
N ILE A 342 -35.65 -14.15 17.93
CA ILE A 342 -35.77 -14.88 19.20
C ILE A 342 -36.21 -13.95 20.34
N ALA A 343 -35.62 -12.75 20.45
CA ALA A 343 -36.01 -11.77 21.45
C ALA A 343 -37.48 -11.33 21.28
N GLY A 344 -37.93 -11.19 20.02
CA GLY A 344 -39.35 -10.91 19.73
C GLY A 344 -40.31 -12.01 20.19
N GLU A 345 -39.97 -13.28 19.90
CA GLU A 345 -40.76 -14.43 20.31
C GLU A 345 -40.84 -14.57 21.85
N LEU A 346 -39.70 -14.39 22.54
CA LEU A 346 -39.66 -14.41 24.02
C LEU A 346 -40.47 -13.27 24.63
N ARG A 347 -40.51 -12.10 24.02
CA ARG A 347 -41.33 -10.96 24.50
C ARG A 347 -42.82 -11.28 24.41
N VAL A 348 -43.27 -11.94 23.34
CA VAL A 348 -44.66 -12.39 23.23
C VAL A 348 -44.97 -13.43 24.30
N ALA A 349 -44.10 -14.42 24.52
CA ALA A 349 -44.23 -15.40 25.58
C ALA A 349 -44.34 -14.75 26.97
N SER A 350 -43.54 -13.75 27.25
CA SER A 350 -43.60 -12.95 28.49
C SER A 350 -44.95 -12.26 28.68
N GLN A 351 -45.49 -11.67 27.61
CA GLN A 351 -46.81 -11.03 27.67
C GLN A 351 -47.94 -12.04 27.99
N ILE A 352 -47.86 -13.24 27.38
CA ILE A 352 -48.83 -14.32 27.68
C ILE A 352 -48.71 -14.72 29.15
N GLN A 353 -47.50 -15.00 29.65
CA GLN A 353 -47.24 -15.39 31.02
C GLN A 353 -47.74 -14.34 32.02
N GLN A 354 -47.43 -13.04 31.81
CA GLN A 354 -47.92 -11.98 32.67
C GLN A 354 -49.46 -11.82 32.62
N SER A 355 -50.10 -12.21 31.52
CA SER A 355 -51.56 -12.15 31.41
C SER A 355 -52.27 -13.23 32.19
N MET A 356 -51.56 -14.32 32.57
CA MET A 356 -52.10 -15.40 33.39
C MET A 356 -52.21 -15.01 34.87
N LEU A 357 -51.36 -14.10 35.33
CA LEU A 357 -51.37 -13.67 36.72
C LEU A 357 -52.54 -12.71 37.01
N PRO A 358 -53.04 -12.67 38.24
CA PRO A 358 -54.07 -11.74 38.66
C PRO A 358 -53.68 -10.30 38.41
N LYS A 359 -54.54 -9.54 37.74
CA LYS A 359 -54.30 -8.11 37.41
C LYS A 359 -54.99 -7.13 38.33
N GLU A 360 -55.98 -7.56 39.03
CA GLU A 360 -56.80 -6.73 39.91
C GLU A 360 -56.53 -7.10 41.35
N ASP A 361 -56.27 -6.07 42.17
CA ASP A 361 -56.21 -6.21 43.61
C ASP A 361 -57.63 -6.68 44.09
N VAL A 362 -57.68 -7.77 44.88
CA VAL A 362 -58.95 -8.19 45.45
C VAL A 362 -59.23 -7.25 46.64
N ARG A 363 -60.24 -6.38 46.45
CA ARG A 363 -60.87 -5.63 47.55
C ARG A 363 -62.29 -6.17 47.65
N GLY A 364 -62.64 -6.71 48.80
CA GLY A 364 -63.93 -7.39 48.98
C GLY A 364 -65.12 -6.47 48.73
N GLU A 365 -65.90 -6.75 47.67
CA GLU A 365 -67.28 -6.27 47.57
C GLU A 365 -68.08 -7.01 48.66
N GLY A 366 -68.36 -6.34 49.76
CA GLY A 366 -69.19 -6.86 50.86
C GLY A 366 -68.44 -7.21 52.15
N SER A 367 -67.12 -7.21 52.21
CA SER A 367 -66.35 -7.23 53.44
C SER A 367 -65.21 -6.26 53.36
N GLU A 368 -65.27 -5.16 54.09
CA GLU A 368 -64.15 -4.16 54.26
C GLU A 368 -62.91 -4.80 54.90
N LYS A 369 -62.73 -6.13 54.77
CA LYS A 369 -61.82 -6.93 55.57
C LYS A 369 -60.70 -7.61 54.83
N LEU A 370 -60.62 -7.55 53.48
CA LEU A 370 -59.60 -8.25 52.70
C LEU A 370 -58.99 -7.33 51.66
N GLU A 371 -57.65 -7.20 51.63
CA GLU A 371 -56.88 -6.60 50.58
C GLU A 371 -55.76 -7.57 50.16
N VAL A 372 -55.67 -7.90 48.87
CA VAL A 372 -54.60 -8.76 48.30
C VAL A 372 -53.93 -8.03 47.15
N ARG A 373 -52.59 -7.98 47.15
CA ARG A 373 -51.79 -7.42 46.09
C ARG A 373 -50.70 -8.39 45.70
N GLY A 374 -50.47 -8.51 44.37
CA GLY A 374 -49.39 -9.28 43.83
C GLY A 374 -48.48 -8.47 42.93
N PHE A 375 -47.18 -8.78 42.95
CA PHE A 375 -46.19 -8.15 42.10
C PHE A 375 -45.18 -9.15 41.61
N LEU A 376 -44.90 -9.18 40.27
CA LEU A 376 -43.88 -10.01 39.66
C LEU A 376 -43.03 -9.18 38.71
N LYS A 377 -41.72 -9.30 38.88
CA LYS A 377 -40.71 -8.71 37.99
C LYS A 377 -39.74 -9.81 37.58
N PRO A 378 -39.88 -10.40 36.39
CA PRO A 378 -38.99 -11.45 35.92
C PRO A 378 -37.53 -10.93 35.76
N ALA A 379 -36.56 -11.79 36.07
CA ALA A 379 -35.13 -11.46 35.92
C ALA A 379 -34.67 -11.53 34.45
N ARG A 380 -35.43 -12.22 33.59
CA ARG A 380 -35.22 -12.32 32.14
C ARG A 380 -36.51 -12.00 31.40
N GLU A 381 -36.52 -12.24 30.09
CA GLU A 381 -37.72 -12.02 29.27
C GLU A 381 -38.93 -12.83 29.80
N VAL A 382 -38.70 -14.07 30.28
CA VAL A 382 -39.69 -14.96 30.92
C VAL A 382 -39.12 -15.48 32.23
N GLY A 383 -39.98 -15.78 33.20
CA GLY A 383 -39.64 -16.21 34.56
C GLY A 383 -40.21 -17.55 34.97
N GLY A 384 -39.64 -18.13 36.06
CA GLY A 384 -40.17 -19.34 36.74
C GLY A 384 -41.15 -19.02 37.83
N ASP A 385 -41.10 -17.82 38.40
CA ASP A 385 -41.95 -17.39 39.51
C ASP A 385 -43.43 -17.36 39.11
N LEU A 386 -44.28 -17.74 40.02
CA LEU A 386 -45.74 -17.64 39.90
C LEU A 386 -46.36 -17.19 41.20
N TYR A 387 -47.47 -16.52 41.09
CA TYR A 387 -48.41 -16.33 42.17
C TYR A 387 -49.84 -16.31 41.66
N ASP A 388 -50.79 -16.67 42.49
CA ASP A 388 -52.19 -16.54 42.16
C ASP A 388 -53.04 -16.40 43.42
N TYR A 389 -54.21 -15.78 43.30
CA TYR A 389 -55.19 -15.64 44.36
C TYR A 389 -56.58 -15.42 43.79
N PHE A 390 -57.58 -15.93 44.49
CA PHE A 390 -58.98 -15.68 44.23
C PHE A 390 -59.84 -16.03 45.46
N VAL A 391 -61.03 -15.49 45.49
CA VAL A 391 -62.02 -15.80 46.56
C VAL A 391 -63.07 -16.70 46.01
N ARG A 392 -63.40 -17.74 46.78
CA ARG A 392 -64.51 -18.72 46.53
C ARG A 392 -65.10 -19.17 47.85
N ASP A 393 -66.42 -19.16 48.01
CA ASP A 393 -67.11 -19.59 49.19
C ASP A 393 -66.60 -19.00 50.50
N GLU A 394 -66.45 -17.70 50.55
CA GLU A 394 -65.86 -16.91 51.67
C GLU A 394 -64.46 -17.34 52.11
N LYS A 395 -63.72 -18.06 51.22
CA LYS A 395 -62.32 -18.42 51.43
C LYS A 395 -61.45 -17.82 50.39
N LEU A 396 -60.27 -17.24 50.85
CA LEU A 396 -59.22 -16.81 49.99
C LEU A 396 -58.27 -17.96 49.69
N PHE A 397 -58.20 -18.35 48.42
CA PHE A 397 -57.22 -19.30 47.89
C PHE A 397 -56.03 -18.47 47.36
N PHE A 398 -54.83 -18.83 47.76
CA PHE A 398 -53.64 -18.17 47.26
C PHE A 398 -52.47 -19.15 47.14
N CYS A 399 -51.58 -18.88 46.15
CA CYS A 399 -50.34 -19.62 46.02
C CYS A 399 -49.20 -18.69 45.61
N ILE A 400 -48.01 -19.14 45.90
CA ILE A 400 -46.75 -18.61 45.35
C ILE A 400 -45.84 -19.78 45.05
N GLY A 401 -45.00 -19.68 44.01
CA GLY A 401 -44.05 -20.73 43.68
C GLY A 401 -42.93 -20.22 42.82
N ASP A 402 -41.83 -20.94 42.81
CA ASP A 402 -40.69 -20.73 41.94
C ASP A 402 -40.25 -22.04 41.28
N VAL A 403 -40.08 -22.00 39.98
CA VAL A 403 -39.71 -23.15 39.16
C VAL A 403 -38.18 -23.21 39.01
N SER A 404 -37.64 -24.37 39.29
CA SER A 404 -36.20 -24.64 39.10
C SER A 404 -35.71 -24.27 37.68
N GLY A 405 -34.54 -23.63 37.59
CA GLY A 405 -33.94 -23.20 36.30
C GLY A 405 -34.38 -21.82 35.86
N LYS A 406 -34.05 -21.44 34.60
CA LYS A 406 -34.32 -20.09 34.07
C LYS A 406 -34.64 -20.13 32.57
N GLY A 407 -35.47 -19.20 32.12
CA GLY A 407 -35.82 -19.05 30.71
C GLY A 407 -37.06 -19.87 30.28
N ALA A 408 -37.14 -20.22 28.98
CA ALA A 408 -38.34 -20.82 28.41
C ALA A 408 -38.82 -22.13 29.08
N PRO A 409 -37.95 -23.08 29.49
CA PRO A 409 -38.42 -24.29 30.18
C PRO A 409 -39.11 -23.98 31.52
N SER A 410 -38.52 -23.14 32.37
CA SER A 410 -39.13 -22.76 33.65
C SER A 410 -40.43 -22.00 33.46
N ALA A 411 -40.49 -21.12 32.47
CA ALA A 411 -41.69 -20.37 32.13
C ALA A 411 -42.88 -21.28 31.70
N LEU A 412 -42.60 -22.37 30.96
CA LEU A 412 -43.61 -23.34 30.56
C LEU A 412 -44.14 -24.13 31.76
N LEU A 413 -43.23 -24.63 32.62
CA LEU A 413 -43.65 -25.38 33.82
C LEU A 413 -44.40 -24.47 34.81
N MET A 414 -43.99 -23.19 34.92
CA MET A 414 -44.74 -22.18 35.68
C MET A 414 -46.18 -22.03 35.18
N ALA A 415 -46.39 -21.93 33.87
CA ALA A 415 -47.74 -21.83 33.30
C ALA A 415 -48.58 -23.08 33.57
N VAL A 416 -47.96 -24.27 33.53
CA VAL A 416 -48.62 -25.53 33.88
C VAL A 416 -49.00 -25.56 35.36
N ALA A 417 -48.05 -25.24 36.27
CA ALA A 417 -48.30 -25.23 37.71
C ALA A 417 -49.41 -24.24 38.09
N HIS A 418 -49.39 -23.02 37.49
CA HIS A 418 -50.43 -22.01 37.67
C HIS A 418 -51.83 -22.53 37.21
N ALA A 419 -51.90 -23.11 36.01
CA ALA A 419 -53.15 -23.65 35.49
C ALA A 419 -53.71 -24.84 36.35
N LEU A 420 -52.81 -25.69 36.83
CA LEU A 420 -53.17 -26.81 37.73
C LEU A 420 -53.66 -26.28 39.06
N PHE A 421 -53.01 -25.26 39.65
CA PHE A 421 -53.55 -24.66 40.88
C PHE A 421 -54.95 -24.13 40.67
N ARG A 422 -55.24 -23.37 39.64
CA ARG A 422 -56.57 -22.85 39.32
C ARG A 422 -57.60 -23.97 39.15
N SER A 423 -57.25 -25.05 38.45
CA SER A 423 -58.12 -26.17 38.18
C SER A 423 -58.43 -26.98 39.45
N ALA A 424 -57.38 -27.31 40.21
CA ALA A 424 -57.56 -28.08 41.43
C ALA A 424 -58.30 -27.27 42.53
N ALA A 425 -57.89 -26.03 42.75
CA ALA A 425 -58.49 -25.13 43.72
C ALA A 425 -59.90 -24.67 43.35
N ALA A 426 -60.42 -24.95 42.14
CA ALA A 426 -61.78 -24.71 41.74
C ALA A 426 -62.77 -25.73 42.42
N HIS A 427 -62.28 -26.87 42.78
CA HIS A 427 -63.14 -28.00 43.30
C HIS A 427 -62.67 -28.50 44.65
N GLU A 428 -61.49 -28.32 45.05
CA GLU A 428 -60.87 -28.73 46.31
C GLU A 428 -60.60 -27.50 47.21
N SER A 429 -60.72 -27.73 48.55
CA SER A 429 -60.42 -26.67 49.54
C SER A 429 -59.29 -27.06 50.50
N ASN A 430 -58.78 -28.27 50.42
CA ASN A 430 -57.65 -28.73 51.20
C ASN A 430 -56.36 -28.45 50.46
N PRO A 431 -55.45 -27.53 50.96
CA PRO A 431 -54.21 -27.17 50.32
C PRO A 431 -53.30 -28.37 50.04
N ALA A 432 -53.24 -29.36 50.89
CA ALA A 432 -52.45 -30.57 50.72
C ALA A 432 -52.99 -31.44 49.57
N SER A 433 -54.31 -31.57 49.41
CA SER A 433 -54.92 -32.25 48.28
C SER A 433 -54.72 -31.53 46.96
N ILE A 434 -54.81 -30.19 46.98
CA ILE A 434 -54.48 -29.36 45.80
C ILE A 434 -53.00 -29.54 45.39
N MET A 435 -52.06 -29.50 46.35
CA MET A 435 -50.64 -29.72 46.12
C MET A 435 -50.36 -31.11 45.56
N GLN A 436 -51.03 -32.11 46.11
CA GLN A 436 -50.96 -33.53 45.67
C GLN A 436 -51.33 -33.64 44.17
N THR A 437 -52.48 -33.05 43.78
CA THR A 437 -52.97 -33.09 42.39
C THR A 437 -51.97 -32.38 41.43
N ILE A 438 -51.39 -31.28 41.86
CA ILE A 438 -50.39 -30.59 41.09
C ILE A 438 -49.12 -31.44 40.92
N ASN A 439 -48.65 -32.07 42.00
CA ASN A 439 -47.48 -32.93 42.00
C ASN A 439 -47.62 -34.14 41.06
N GLU A 440 -48.71 -34.87 41.20
CA GLU A 440 -49.02 -36.05 40.36
C GLU A 440 -49.00 -35.69 38.87
N THR A 441 -49.58 -34.53 38.52
CA THR A 441 -49.56 -34.04 37.12
C THR A 441 -48.19 -33.52 36.69
N ALA A 442 -47.51 -32.82 37.58
CA ALA A 442 -46.15 -32.25 37.25
C ALA A 442 -45.08 -33.34 37.12
N CYS A 443 -45.23 -34.48 37.82
CA CYS A 443 -44.32 -35.63 37.67
C CYS A 443 -44.54 -36.40 36.36
N GLN A 444 -45.74 -36.32 35.74
CA GLN A 444 -45.99 -36.96 34.46
C GLN A 444 -45.21 -36.32 33.32
N GLY A 445 -44.27 -37.08 32.74
CA GLY A 445 -43.47 -36.62 31.62
C GLY A 445 -42.36 -35.59 31.97
N ASN A 446 -41.96 -35.54 33.23
CA ASN A 446 -40.89 -34.64 33.71
C ASN A 446 -39.48 -35.21 33.45
N ASP A 447 -39.16 -35.51 32.19
CA ASP A 447 -37.84 -36.03 31.78
C ASP A 447 -36.69 -35.03 32.08
N SER A 448 -37.00 -33.76 32.26
CA SER A 448 -36.06 -32.71 32.56
C SER A 448 -35.71 -32.55 34.04
N ASN A 449 -36.29 -33.36 34.90
CA ASN A 449 -36.13 -33.28 36.35
C ASN A 449 -36.34 -31.86 36.92
N MET A 450 -37.26 -31.12 36.35
CA MET A 450 -37.62 -29.78 36.83
C MET A 450 -38.61 -29.91 37.99
N PHE A 451 -38.51 -29.03 38.95
CA PHE A 451 -39.38 -29.00 40.11
C PHE A 451 -39.86 -27.56 40.38
N VAL A 452 -40.89 -27.46 41.17
CA VAL A 452 -41.49 -26.20 41.62
C VAL A 452 -41.52 -26.18 43.14
N THR A 453 -40.87 -25.18 43.76
CA THR A 453 -41.14 -24.88 45.15
C THR A 453 -42.46 -24.11 45.22
N MET A 454 -43.39 -24.52 46.05
CA MET A 454 -44.71 -23.91 46.07
C MET A 454 -45.30 -23.84 47.49
N PHE A 455 -45.93 -22.73 47.79
CA PHE A 455 -46.78 -22.59 48.97
C PHE A 455 -48.21 -22.35 48.54
N ILE A 456 -49.14 -23.12 49.11
CA ILE A 456 -50.60 -22.97 48.91
C ILE A 456 -51.24 -22.68 50.21
N GLY A 457 -52.08 -21.63 50.30
CA GLY A 457 -52.90 -21.31 51.48
C GLY A 457 -54.37 -21.14 51.12
N VAL A 458 -55.22 -21.55 52.05
CA VAL A 458 -56.67 -21.33 52.02
C VAL A 458 -57.04 -20.67 53.33
N LEU A 459 -57.41 -19.39 53.28
CA LEU A 459 -57.85 -18.63 54.44
C LEU A 459 -59.36 -18.50 54.48
N ASP A 460 -59.99 -19.04 55.54
CA ASP A 460 -61.38 -18.82 55.82
C ASP A 460 -61.60 -17.42 56.34
N LEU A 461 -62.25 -16.56 55.58
CA LEU A 461 -62.39 -15.16 55.86
C LEU A 461 -63.21 -14.82 57.11
N PRO A 462 -64.36 -15.53 57.39
CA PRO A 462 -65.14 -15.34 58.59
C PRO A 462 -64.38 -15.68 59.87
N THR A 463 -63.60 -16.75 59.86
CA THR A 463 -62.97 -17.28 61.08
C THR A 463 -61.51 -16.90 61.26
N GLY A 464 -60.83 -16.51 60.15
CA GLY A 464 -59.40 -16.29 60.16
C GLY A 464 -58.59 -17.60 60.23
N HIS A 465 -59.20 -18.75 60.01
CA HIS A 465 -58.49 -20.02 60.00
C HIS A 465 -57.75 -20.21 58.69
N LEU A 466 -56.43 -20.38 58.77
CA LEU A 466 -55.56 -20.63 57.62
C LEU A 466 -55.14 -22.09 57.57
N SER A 467 -55.58 -22.79 56.56
CA SER A 467 -55.04 -24.08 56.17
C SER A 467 -53.96 -23.86 55.06
N TYR A 468 -52.83 -24.56 55.14
CA TYR A 468 -51.77 -24.36 54.20
C TYR A 468 -50.94 -25.64 53.98
N CYS A 469 -50.23 -25.65 52.85
CA CYS A 469 -49.25 -26.68 52.51
C CYS A 469 -48.04 -26.02 51.87
N ASP A 470 -46.86 -26.31 52.37
CA ASP A 470 -45.58 -25.84 51.83
C ASP A 470 -44.85 -26.99 51.13
N ALA A 471 -44.49 -26.82 49.91
CA ALA A 471 -43.69 -27.74 49.08
C ALA A 471 -42.27 -27.17 48.85
N GLY A 472 -41.56 -26.93 49.96
CA GLY A 472 -40.17 -26.46 49.92
C GLY A 472 -39.99 -25.02 49.45
N HIS A 473 -41.04 -24.19 49.60
CA HIS A 473 -40.97 -22.76 49.31
C HIS A 473 -40.54 -21.95 50.54
N ASP A 474 -40.07 -20.72 50.35
CA ASP A 474 -39.73 -19.81 51.44
C ASP A 474 -40.99 -19.58 52.32
N ALA A 475 -40.83 -19.72 53.65
CA ALA A 475 -41.92 -19.55 54.59
C ALA A 475 -42.46 -18.10 54.56
N PRO A 476 -43.81 -17.92 54.46
CA PRO A 476 -44.42 -16.59 54.53
C PRO A 476 -44.09 -15.84 55.82
N VAL A 477 -44.00 -14.53 55.74
CA VAL A 477 -43.84 -13.65 56.93
C VAL A 477 -45.20 -13.11 57.31
N ILE A 478 -45.58 -13.32 58.59
CA ILE A 478 -46.81 -12.78 59.19
C ILE A 478 -46.50 -11.57 60.02
N LEU A 479 -47.19 -10.46 59.73
CA LEU A 479 -47.20 -9.28 60.56
C LEU A 479 -48.49 -9.29 61.39
N SER A 480 -48.37 -9.32 62.72
CA SER A 480 -49.49 -9.23 63.62
C SER A 480 -49.24 -8.16 64.68
N GLU A 481 -50.32 -7.58 65.19
CA GLU A 481 -50.23 -6.69 66.36
C GLU A 481 -49.95 -7.50 67.63
N LYS A 482 -48.90 -7.17 68.36
CA LYS A 482 -48.65 -7.71 69.69
C LYS A 482 -49.51 -6.95 70.71
N GLY A 483 -50.39 -7.74 71.46
CA GLY A 483 -51.29 -7.28 72.51
C GLY A 483 -50.92 -6.07 73.35
N ILE A 484 -51.90 -5.30 73.62
CA ILE A 484 -52.37 -4.27 74.54
C ILE A 484 -51.34 -3.29 75.22
N VAL A 485 -50.03 -3.50 75.18
CA VAL A 485 -49.09 -2.63 75.91
C VAL A 485 -48.04 -1.89 75.11
N ASN A 486 -47.66 -2.39 73.91
CA ASN A 486 -46.81 -1.62 73.00
C ASN A 486 -47.21 -2.02 71.56
N SER A 487 -47.73 -1.08 70.77
CA SER A 487 -48.21 -1.18 69.40
C SER A 487 -47.10 -1.46 68.38
N GLU A 488 -46.13 -2.31 68.67
CA GLU A 488 -45.12 -2.74 67.72
C GLU A 488 -45.58 -3.99 66.96
N LYS A 489 -45.83 -3.88 65.68
CA LYS A 489 -46.10 -5.02 64.82
C LYS A 489 -44.84 -5.87 64.72
N LEU A 490 -44.96 -7.15 64.99
CA LEU A 490 -43.87 -8.13 64.90
C LEU A 490 -43.98 -8.94 63.60
N ALA A 491 -42.91 -8.88 62.81
CA ALA A 491 -42.77 -9.68 61.62
C ALA A 491 -42.15 -11.05 61.98
N THR A 492 -42.92 -12.10 61.96
CA THR A 492 -42.47 -13.47 62.26
C THR A 492 -42.67 -14.39 61.05
N ALA A 493 -41.74 -15.31 60.78
CA ALA A 493 -41.96 -16.33 59.78
C ALA A 493 -43.05 -17.31 60.24
N LEU A 494 -43.91 -17.71 59.32
CA LEU A 494 -44.87 -18.79 59.56
C LEU A 494 -44.12 -20.08 59.86
N GLU A 495 -44.52 -20.82 60.90
CA GLU A 495 -43.94 -22.13 61.12
C GLU A 495 -44.44 -23.08 60.02
N VAL A 496 -43.53 -23.65 59.22
CA VAL A 496 -43.84 -24.58 58.16
C VAL A 496 -43.11 -25.91 58.40
N GLN A 497 -43.77 -26.99 58.21
CA GLN A 497 -43.11 -28.28 58.05
C GLN A 497 -42.85 -28.49 56.57
N PRO A 498 -41.60 -28.48 56.13
CA PRO A 498 -41.29 -28.53 54.70
C PRO A 498 -41.63 -29.90 54.15
N ASN A 499 -42.37 -29.93 53.02
CA ASN A 499 -42.53 -31.09 52.15
C ASN A 499 -41.55 -30.98 50.99
N LEU A 500 -41.47 -32.05 50.17
CA LEU A 500 -40.65 -32.01 48.97
C LEU A 500 -41.26 -31.07 47.92
N PRO A 501 -40.41 -30.39 47.11
CA PRO A 501 -40.91 -29.61 45.98
C PRO A 501 -41.77 -30.45 45.02
N VAL A 502 -42.71 -29.81 44.39
CA VAL A 502 -43.58 -30.39 43.37
C VAL A 502 -42.78 -30.86 42.16
N GLY A 503 -43.07 -32.07 41.67
CA GLY A 503 -42.43 -32.66 40.49
C GLY A 503 -41.16 -33.46 40.80
N VAL A 504 -40.83 -33.71 42.09
CA VAL A 504 -39.64 -34.49 42.47
C VAL A 504 -40.00 -36.00 42.58
N PHE A 505 -41.07 -36.32 43.25
CA PHE A 505 -41.54 -37.69 43.42
C PHE A 505 -43.09 -37.76 43.33
N ASP A 506 -43.62 -38.58 42.45
CA ASP A 506 -45.06 -38.72 42.22
C ASP A 506 -45.83 -39.35 43.40
N ASP A 507 -45.26 -40.34 44.10
CA ASP A 507 -45.81 -40.99 45.26
C ASP A 507 -45.69 -40.22 46.59
N TYR A 508 -45.21 -38.97 46.56
CA TYR A 508 -45.01 -38.16 47.76
C TYR A 508 -46.38 -37.66 48.30
N THR A 509 -46.62 -37.83 49.61
CA THR A 509 -47.86 -37.39 50.27
C THR A 509 -47.62 -36.09 51.03
N TYR A 510 -48.32 -35.01 50.66
CA TYR A 510 -48.20 -33.69 51.26
C TYR A 510 -49.01 -33.60 52.59
N SER A 511 -48.41 -32.97 53.58
CA SER A 511 -49.00 -32.72 54.89
C SER A 511 -49.75 -31.41 54.95
N LEU A 512 -51.00 -31.47 55.48
CA LEU A 512 -51.77 -30.27 55.78
C LEU A 512 -51.29 -29.64 57.11
N GLN A 513 -51.19 -28.32 57.09
CA GLN A 513 -50.86 -27.54 58.30
C GLN A 513 -51.91 -26.44 58.46
N GLU A 514 -52.10 -26.03 59.70
CA GLU A 514 -53.17 -25.09 60.07
C GLU A 514 -52.71 -24.13 61.11
N THR A 515 -53.19 -22.85 61.05
CA THR A 515 -52.93 -21.84 62.02
C THR A 515 -54.06 -20.80 62.07
N GLN A 516 -54.07 -19.98 63.08
CA GLN A 516 -55.05 -18.92 63.25
C GLN A 516 -54.45 -17.58 62.91
N ILE A 517 -55.04 -16.88 61.95
CA ILE A 517 -54.67 -15.53 61.57
C ILE A 517 -55.54 -14.51 62.26
N ALA A 518 -54.96 -13.60 63.05
CA ALA A 518 -55.73 -12.60 63.73
C ALA A 518 -56.20 -11.49 62.73
N PRO A 519 -57.40 -10.92 62.98
CA PRO A 519 -57.82 -9.76 62.19
C PRO A 519 -56.78 -8.63 62.22
N GLY A 520 -56.54 -7.95 61.07
CA GLY A 520 -55.53 -6.89 60.92
C GLY A 520 -54.11 -7.39 60.68
N SER A 521 -53.90 -8.72 60.59
CA SER A 521 -52.62 -9.30 60.20
C SER A 521 -52.39 -9.22 58.69
N THR A 522 -51.10 -9.14 58.29
CA THR A 522 -50.69 -9.23 56.89
C THR A 522 -49.86 -10.51 56.68
N ILE A 523 -50.19 -11.29 55.68
CA ILE A 523 -49.37 -12.41 55.22
C ILE A 523 -48.56 -11.96 54.02
N PHE A 524 -47.22 -11.97 54.11
CA PHE A 524 -46.30 -11.59 53.04
C PHE A 524 -45.60 -12.84 52.50
N LEU A 525 -45.85 -13.11 51.22
CA LEU A 525 -45.21 -14.19 50.51
C LEU A 525 -44.18 -13.61 49.54
N TYR A 526 -43.07 -14.30 49.32
CA TYR A 526 -41.98 -13.85 48.48
C TYR A 526 -41.25 -15.08 47.90
N THR A 527 -40.58 -14.87 46.77
CA THR A 527 -39.64 -15.86 46.18
C THR A 527 -38.19 -15.43 46.52
N ASP A 528 -37.23 -16.35 46.30
CA ASP A 528 -35.81 -16.16 46.58
C ASP A 528 -35.24 -14.93 45.87
N GLY A 529 -35.83 -14.53 44.72
CA GLY A 529 -35.45 -13.32 44.02
C GLY A 529 -35.46 -12.05 44.85
N LEU A 530 -36.25 -11.99 45.93
CA LEU A 530 -36.26 -10.88 46.88
C LEU A 530 -35.09 -10.98 47.89
N THR A 531 -34.92 -12.11 48.53
CA THR A 531 -33.94 -12.34 49.58
C THR A 531 -32.53 -12.45 49.07
N GLU A 532 -32.35 -12.98 47.86
CA GLU A 532 -31.09 -13.15 47.17
C GLU A 532 -30.66 -11.92 46.34
N ALA A 533 -31.54 -10.92 46.23
CA ALA A 533 -31.19 -9.68 45.54
C ALA A 533 -29.89 -9.09 46.09
N MET A 534 -28.92 -8.86 45.22
CA MET A 534 -27.57 -8.38 45.58
C MET A 534 -27.42 -6.87 45.33
N ASN A 535 -26.73 -6.21 46.25
CA ASN A 535 -26.27 -4.82 46.04
C ASN A 535 -24.95 -4.78 45.22
N SER A 536 -24.44 -3.60 44.92
CA SER A 536 -23.19 -3.42 44.20
C SER A 536 -21.94 -4.02 44.90
N ALA A 537 -22.04 -4.36 46.19
CA ALA A 537 -21.00 -5.02 46.97
C ALA A 537 -21.23 -6.54 47.07
N HIS A 538 -22.09 -7.12 46.26
CA HIS A 538 -22.47 -8.55 46.25
C HIS A 538 -23.04 -9.09 47.58
N LYS A 539 -23.61 -8.20 48.39
CA LYS A 539 -24.28 -8.61 49.64
C LYS A 539 -25.76 -8.80 49.34
N GLN A 540 -26.29 -9.97 49.71
CA GLN A 540 -27.72 -10.30 49.61
C GLN A 540 -28.58 -9.39 50.47
N PHE A 541 -29.82 -9.17 50.08
CA PHE A 541 -30.82 -8.42 50.84
C PHE A 541 -31.15 -9.11 52.16
N GLY A 542 -31.49 -10.38 52.10
CA GLY A 542 -31.68 -11.30 53.21
C GLY A 542 -33.03 -11.13 53.96
N LEU A 543 -33.49 -12.20 54.57
CA LEU A 543 -34.79 -12.27 55.25
C LEU A 543 -34.94 -11.29 56.41
N GLU A 544 -33.90 -11.06 57.20
CA GLU A 544 -33.96 -10.13 58.32
C GLU A 544 -34.23 -8.68 57.89
N ARG A 545 -33.71 -8.30 56.72
CA ARG A 545 -34.01 -6.97 56.14
C ARG A 545 -35.44 -6.91 55.62
N VAL A 546 -35.95 -8.02 55.03
CA VAL A 546 -37.37 -8.13 54.62
C VAL A 546 -38.27 -7.87 55.83
N LYS A 547 -38.06 -8.61 56.93
CA LYS A 547 -38.83 -8.46 58.19
C LYS A 547 -38.76 -7.03 58.74
N THR A 548 -37.56 -6.41 58.73
CA THR A 548 -37.35 -5.01 59.19
C THR A 548 -38.16 -4.02 58.35
N VAL A 549 -38.12 -4.18 57.02
CA VAL A 549 -38.85 -3.27 56.11
C VAL A 549 -40.35 -3.46 56.28
N LEU A 550 -40.83 -4.72 56.37
CA LEU A 550 -42.24 -5.01 56.55
C LEU A 550 -42.78 -4.42 57.88
N ALA A 551 -42.03 -4.58 58.97
CA ALA A 551 -42.39 -3.96 60.24
C ALA A 551 -42.46 -2.42 60.19
N ALA A 552 -41.53 -1.78 59.46
CA ALA A 552 -41.51 -0.32 59.30
C ALA A 552 -42.61 0.22 58.36
N CYS A 553 -43.14 -0.60 57.45
CA CYS A 553 -44.20 -0.24 56.48
C CYS A 553 -45.61 -0.56 56.98
N ALA A 554 -45.73 -1.21 58.11
CA ALA A 554 -47.02 -1.73 58.63
C ALA A 554 -48.06 -0.65 58.95
N ASP A 555 -47.64 0.63 59.07
CA ASP A 555 -48.52 1.78 59.38
C ASP A 555 -48.84 2.66 58.15
N LYS A 556 -48.41 2.24 56.96
CA LYS A 556 -48.66 2.94 55.69
C LYS A 556 -49.62 2.16 54.80
#